data_1791fee745382ebf05222046dc585fdc
#
_entry.id   1791fee745382ebf05222046dc585fdc
#
_cell.length_a   1.000
_cell.length_b   1.000
_cell.length_c   1.000
_cell.angle_alpha   90.00
_cell.angle_beta   90.00
_cell.angle_gamma   90.00
#
_symmetry.space_group_name_H-M   'P 1'
#
loop_
_entity.id
_entity.type
_entity.pdbx_description
1 polymer ?
#
loop_
_entity_poly.entity_id
_entity_poly.type
_entity_poly.pdbx_seq_one_letter_code
_entity_poly.pdbx_strand_id
1 'polypeptide(L)'
;LPEQYLPVFNSNLIEIYMHKIPDLSEQFVYFNDDFFIINHLSPKRFFEDGLPKDIAAFRTNTGLSQYERMLQNNIRLINKHFDKKEVFKKDSWKWLNPSYGKRARLNYLLKYYNKFITLRTPHNAQPFLKSTFEDVWKNCENELKEMSTHRFRSNKDYTPELFKTWQICSSNFIPYNTYQDTKMFPLMIKSKQAIKAVREQSYTLVCLNDNIHIRNYQQTHENLKKSFEAILPEKSDFEI
;
A
#
# COMPACT_ATOMS: atom_id res chain seq x y z
N LEU A 1 10.86 16.33 4.55
CA LEU A 1 12.23 15.87 4.37
C LEU A 1 13.21 16.91 4.90
N PRO A 2 14.29 16.52 5.64
CA PRO A 2 15.37 17.43 5.98
C PRO A 2 16.06 18.00 4.73
N GLU A 3 16.41 19.29 4.76
CA GLU A 3 16.98 20.00 3.61
C GLU A 3 18.27 19.37 3.07
N GLN A 4 19.07 18.78 3.96
CA GLN A 4 20.33 18.11 3.59
C GLN A 4 20.16 16.94 2.61
N TYR A 5 18.96 16.39 2.46
CA TYR A 5 18.66 15.29 1.54
C TYR A 5 18.07 15.77 0.20
N LEU A 6 17.86 17.07 0.04
CA LEU A 6 17.35 17.66 -1.20
C LEU A 6 18.47 17.96 -2.20
N PRO A 7 18.19 17.95 -3.52
CA PRO A 7 16.97 17.47 -4.16
C PRO A 7 16.87 15.94 -4.16
N VAL A 8 15.64 15.40 -4.13
CA VAL A 8 15.36 13.96 -4.15
C VAL A 8 14.40 13.61 -5.30
N PHE A 9 14.66 12.45 -5.96
CA PHE A 9 13.87 11.90 -7.06
C PHE A 9 13.43 10.45 -6.74
N ASN A 10 13.38 10.11 -5.46
CA ASN A 10 13.01 8.82 -4.92
C ASN A 10 11.71 8.96 -4.11
N SER A 11 10.58 8.59 -4.71
CA SER A 11 9.27 8.70 -4.04
C SER A 11 9.22 7.90 -2.74
N ASN A 12 9.84 6.71 -2.69
CA ASN A 12 9.89 5.92 -1.46
C ASN A 12 10.54 6.71 -0.31
N LEU A 13 11.58 7.52 -0.62
CA LEU A 13 12.22 8.36 0.39
C LEU A 13 11.28 9.47 0.89
N ILE A 14 10.48 10.07 0.01
CA ILE A 14 9.48 11.06 0.41
C ILE A 14 8.44 10.41 1.31
N GLU A 15 7.98 9.24 0.93
CA GLU A 15 6.89 8.49 1.57
C GLU A 15 7.24 8.02 2.99
N ILE A 16 8.49 7.61 3.25
CA ILE A 16 8.89 7.20 4.63
C ILE A 16 8.90 8.36 5.62
N TYR A 17 8.85 9.61 5.14
CA TYR A 17 8.79 10.81 5.97
C TYR A 17 7.38 11.38 6.16
N MET A 18 6.32 10.72 5.69
CA MET A 18 4.94 11.24 5.78
C MET A 18 4.52 11.67 7.19
N HIS A 19 4.99 10.97 8.24
CA HIS A 19 4.71 11.33 9.63
C HIS A 19 5.24 12.72 10.05
N LYS A 20 6.13 13.32 9.26
CA LYS A 20 6.67 14.68 9.49
C LYS A 20 5.82 15.78 8.84
N ILE A 21 4.72 15.44 8.18
CA ILE A 21 3.77 16.43 7.67
C ILE A 21 3.15 17.14 8.89
N PRO A 22 3.21 18.48 8.95
CA PRO A 22 2.57 19.24 10.03
C PRO A 22 1.08 18.89 10.13
N ASP A 23 0.57 18.78 11.34
CA ASP A 23 -0.85 18.52 11.64
C ASP A 23 -1.42 17.23 11.07
N LEU A 24 -0.58 16.31 10.58
CA LEU A 24 -1.04 15.00 10.13
C LEU A 24 -1.71 14.26 11.29
N SER A 25 -2.95 13.83 11.07
CA SER A 25 -3.72 13.04 12.02
C SER A 25 -3.06 11.71 12.35
N GLU A 26 -3.36 11.15 13.55
CA GLU A 26 -2.91 9.79 13.91
C GLU A 26 -3.37 8.75 12.88
N GLN A 27 -4.62 8.84 12.44
CA GLN A 27 -5.19 8.01 11.39
C GLN A 27 -5.16 8.79 10.08
N PHE A 28 -4.46 8.26 9.08
CA PHE A 28 -4.43 8.85 7.74
C PHE A 28 -4.46 7.79 6.65
N VAL A 29 -4.89 8.16 5.47
CA VAL A 29 -4.93 7.28 4.30
C VAL A 29 -4.00 7.85 3.24
N TYR A 30 -3.04 7.03 2.82
CA TYR A 30 -2.13 7.37 1.75
C TYR A 30 -2.72 6.97 0.40
N PHE A 31 -2.74 7.92 -0.53
CA PHE A 31 -3.14 7.73 -1.92
C PHE A 31 -1.97 8.06 -2.85
N ASN A 32 -1.75 7.23 -3.87
CA ASN A 32 -0.94 7.61 -5.02
C ASN A 32 -1.80 8.39 -6.02
N ASP A 33 -1.15 9.07 -6.97
CA ASP A 33 -1.76 9.83 -8.05
C ASP A 33 -2.57 8.97 -9.05
N ASP A 34 -2.33 7.65 -9.07
CA ASP A 34 -3.04 6.68 -9.90
C ASP A 34 -4.21 5.97 -9.17
N PHE A 35 -4.56 6.42 -7.94
CA PHE A 35 -5.66 5.84 -7.14
C PHE A 35 -6.91 6.73 -7.19
N PHE A 36 -8.04 6.12 -7.51
CA PHE A 36 -9.32 6.81 -7.67
C PHE A 36 -10.42 6.15 -6.85
N ILE A 37 -11.25 7.00 -6.22
CA ILE A 37 -12.52 6.59 -5.60
C ILE A 37 -13.58 6.71 -6.68
N ILE A 38 -14.24 5.60 -7.04
CA ILE A 38 -15.24 5.57 -8.12
C ILE A 38 -16.63 5.17 -7.64
N ASN A 39 -16.80 4.96 -6.35
CA ASN A 39 -18.08 4.67 -5.73
C ASN A 39 -18.11 5.23 -4.31
N HIS A 40 -19.29 5.23 -3.67
CA HIS A 40 -19.41 5.72 -2.30
C HIS A 40 -18.42 5.03 -1.36
N LEU A 41 -17.69 5.83 -0.59
CA LEU A 41 -16.65 5.40 0.33
C LEU A 41 -16.87 5.99 1.71
N SER A 42 -17.10 5.13 2.70
CA SER A 42 -17.14 5.52 4.11
C SER A 42 -15.74 5.47 4.73
N PRO A 43 -15.40 6.41 5.65
CA PRO A 43 -14.16 6.30 6.43
C PRO A 43 -13.99 4.95 7.17
N LYS A 44 -15.10 4.30 7.54
CA LYS A 44 -15.11 2.95 8.13
C LYS A 44 -14.54 1.86 7.21
N ARG A 45 -14.33 2.15 5.92
CA ARG A 45 -13.61 1.27 5.00
C ARG A 45 -12.15 1.14 5.39
N PHE A 46 -11.56 2.19 5.92
CA PHE A 46 -10.15 2.26 6.24
C PHE A 46 -9.83 1.97 7.70
N PHE A 47 -10.71 2.38 8.61
CA PHE A 47 -10.48 2.27 10.05
C PHE A 47 -11.70 1.71 10.78
N GLU A 48 -11.44 0.97 11.84
CA GLU A 48 -12.44 0.46 12.78
C GLU A 48 -11.79 0.41 14.18
N ASP A 49 -12.49 0.92 15.18
CA ASP A 49 -12.00 0.99 16.57
C ASP A 49 -10.59 1.60 16.72
N GLY A 50 -10.32 2.64 15.93
CA GLY A 50 -9.02 3.31 15.93
C GLY A 50 -7.92 2.60 15.14
N LEU A 51 -8.16 1.39 14.62
CA LEU A 51 -7.17 0.57 13.93
C LEU A 51 -7.43 0.52 12.41
N PRO A 52 -6.38 0.51 11.59
CA PRO A 52 -6.48 0.37 10.14
C PRO A 52 -6.94 -1.03 9.72
N LYS A 53 -7.80 -1.09 8.72
CA LYS A 53 -8.27 -2.33 8.09
C LYS A 53 -7.29 -2.79 7.02
N ASP A 54 -6.73 -3.98 7.18
CA ASP A 54 -5.75 -4.50 6.24
C ASP A 54 -5.73 -6.03 6.13
N ILE A 55 -5.01 -6.53 5.12
CA ILE A 55 -4.85 -7.95 4.85
C ILE A 55 -3.46 -8.45 5.29
N ALA A 56 -3.42 -9.35 6.26
CA ALA A 56 -2.21 -10.03 6.68
C ALA A 56 -2.05 -11.37 5.93
N ALA A 57 -1.72 -11.33 4.66
CA ALA A 57 -1.59 -12.53 3.82
C ALA A 57 -0.21 -12.60 3.16
N PHE A 58 0.45 -13.75 3.27
CA PHE A 58 1.75 -14.00 2.65
C PHE A 58 1.66 -14.14 1.12
N ARG A 59 2.75 -13.74 0.46
CA ARG A 59 2.99 -14.03 -0.96
C ARG A 59 4.44 -14.43 -1.17
N THR A 60 4.68 -15.18 -2.23
CA THR A 60 6.03 -15.43 -2.73
C THR A 60 6.62 -14.14 -3.31
N ASN A 61 7.94 -14.01 -3.22
CA ASN A 61 8.71 -12.90 -3.77
C ASN A 61 9.99 -13.47 -4.41
N THR A 62 10.17 -13.25 -5.70
CA THR A 62 11.31 -13.80 -6.45
C THR A 62 12.57 -12.94 -6.35
N GLY A 63 12.45 -11.67 -5.99
CA GLY A 63 13.55 -10.71 -5.95
C GLY A 63 14.08 -10.32 -7.33
N LEU A 64 13.37 -10.63 -8.42
CA LEU A 64 13.84 -10.35 -9.78
C LEU A 64 13.77 -8.86 -10.12
N SER A 65 12.68 -8.18 -9.76
CA SER A 65 12.55 -6.75 -9.98
C SER A 65 13.19 -5.92 -8.85
N GLN A 66 13.51 -4.65 -9.13
CA GLN A 66 13.99 -3.72 -8.12
C GLN A 66 12.99 -3.59 -6.97
N TYR A 67 11.71 -3.47 -7.27
CA TYR A 67 10.66 -3.38 -6.26
C TYR A 67 10.61 -4.63 -5.36
N GLU A 68 10.72 -5.83 -5.93
CA GLU A 68 10.75 -7.06 -5.15
C GLU A 68 11.97 -7.16 -4.23
N ARG A 69 13.13 -6.64 -4.65
CA ARG A 69 14.34 -6.57 -3.79
C ARG A 69 14.12 -5.62 -2.61
N MET A 70 13.52 -4.46 -2.84
CA MET A 70 13.16 -3.53 -1.76
C MET A 70 12.16 -4.17 -0.78
N LEU A 71 11.17 -4.92 -1.24
CA LEU A 71 10.29 -5.69 -0.36
C LEU A 71 11.04 -6.77 0.44
N GLN A 72 12.08 -7.39 -0.12
CA GLN A 72 12.93 -8.30 0.65
C GLN A 72 13.71 -7.58 1.74
N ASN A 73 14.18 -6.34 1.49
CA ASN A 73 14.83 -5.53 2.52
C ASN A 73 13.84 -5.22 3.65
N ASN A 74 12.59 -4.83 3.33
CA ASN A 74 11.54 -4.64 4.32
C ASN A 74 11.40 -5.88 5.21
N ILE A 75 11.30 -7.07 4.61
CA ILE A 75 11.10 -8.33 5.35
C ILE A 75 12.33 -8.72 6.18
N ARG A 76 13.55 -8.43 5.69
CA ARG A 76 14.76 -8.64 6.51
C ARG A 76 14.72 -7.77 7.77
N LEU A 77 14.30 -6.50 7.63
CA LEU A 77 14.21 -5.59 8.75
C LEU A 77 13.10 -6.02 9.72
N ILE A 78 11.93 -6.41 9.22
CA ILE A 78 10.84 -6.98 10.04
C ILE A 78 11.32 -8.20 10.83
N ASN A 79 12.02 -9.13 10.20
CA ASN A 79 12.53 -10.35 10.87
C ASN A 79 13.66 -10.07 11.88
N LYS A 80 14.26 -8.87 11.86
CA LYS A 80 15.23 -8.41 12.89
C LYS A 80 14.51 -7.95 14.15
N HIS A 81 13.31 -7.39 14.04
CA HIS A 81 12.56 -6.77 15.14
C HIS A 81 11.40 -7.61 15.67
N PHE A 82 10.87 -8.54 14.88
CA PHE A 82 9.71 -9.36 15.27
C PHE A 82 10.01 -10.85 15.20
N ASP A 83 9.68 -11.57 16.29
CA ASP A 83 9.59 -13.02 16.26
C ASP A 83 8.21 -13.46 15.76
N LYS A 84 8.20 -14.15 14.63
CA LYS A 84 6.95 -14.60 14.02
C LYS A 84 6.16 -15.55 14.91
N LYS A 85 6.83 -16.40 15.69
CA LYS A 85 6.14 -17.35 16.59
C LYS A 85 5.38 -16.60 17.67
N GLU A 86 5.99 -15.58 18.27
CA GLU A 86 5.34 -14.77 19.30
C GLU A 86 4.18 -13.95 18.71
N VAL A 87 4.35 -13.36 17.52
CA VAL A 87 3.26 -12.64 16.83
C VAL A 87 2.08 -13.58 16.53
N PHE A 88 2.35 -14.79 16.01
CA PHE A 88 1.29 -15.76 15.73
C PHE A 88 0.66 -16.34 17.00
N LYS A 89 1.43 -16.52 18.07
CA LYS A 89 0.90 -16.97 19.37
C LYS A 89 -0.10 -15.95 19.93
N LYS A 90 0.20 -14.66 19.81
CA LYS A 90 -0.64 -13.59 20.32
C LYS A 90 -1.93 -13.44 19.50
N ASP A 91 -1.82 -13.40 18.16
CA ASP A 91 -2.92 -12.95 17.28
C ASP A 91 -3.09 -13.84 16.04
N SER A 92 -2.95 -15.17 16.18
CA SER A 92 -3.07 -16.10 15.03
C SER A 92 -4.38 -15.94 14.24
N TRP A 93 -5.48 -15.57 14.92
CA TRP A 93 -6.78 -15.36 14.30
C TRP A 93 -6.79 -14.21 13.27
N LYS A 94 -5.95 -13.17 13.47
CA LYS A 94 -5.79 -12.09 12.52
C LYS A 94 -5.07 -12.56 11.24
N TRP A 95 -4.09 -13.45 11.39
CA TRP A 95 -3.30 -13.99 10.27
C TRP A 95 -4.04 -15.12 9.52
N LEU A 96 -4.86 -15.89 10.22
CA LEU A 96 -5.63 -17.02 9.67
C LEU A 96 -7.09 -16.63 9.42
N ASN A 97 -7.38 -15.36 9.25
CA ASN A 97 -8.74 -14.86 9.15
C ASN A 97 -9.45 -15.38 7.89
N PRO A 98 -10.67 -15.96 8.02
CA PRO A 98 -11.42 -16.51 6.90
C PRO A 98 -11.78 -15.48 5.82
N SER A 99 -11.90 -14.18 6.18
CA SER A 99 -12.21 -13.11 5.22
C SER A 99 -11.20 -13.00 4.09
N TYR A 100 -9.96 -13.44 4.30
CA TYR A 100 -8.92 -13.42 3.27
C TYR A 100 -9.14 -14.45 2.17
N GLY A 101 -9.95 -15.48 2.40
CA GLY A 101 -10.26 -16.54 1.44
C GLY A 101 -9.01 -17.24 0.92
N LYS A 102 -8.95 -17.47 -0.39
CA LYS A 102 -7.81 -18.15 -1.02
C LYS A 102 -6.45 -17.43 -0.84
N ARG A 103 -6.44 -16.15 -0.46
CA ARG A 103 -5.21 -15.37 -0.27
C ARG A 103 -4.43 -15.78 0.97
N ALA A 104 -5.12 -16.34 1.98
CA ALA A 104 -4.49 -16.84 3.21
C ALA A 104 -3.84 -18.23 3.07
N ARG A 105 -3.90 -18.90 1.92
CA ARG A 105 -3.36 -20.27 1.76
C ARG A 105 -1.92 -20.41 2.23
N LEU A 106 -1.05 -19.44 1.88
CA LEU A 106 0.34 -19.46 2.33
C LEU A 106 0.46 -19.25 3.85
N ASN A 107 -0.46 -18.54 4.48
CA ASN A 107 -0.46 -18.37 5.92
C ASN A 107 -0.64 -19.71 6.64
N TYR A 108 -1.58 -20.52 6.16
CA TYR A 108 -1.80 -21.88 6.68
C TYR A 108 -0.61 -22.80 6.44
N LEU A 109 -0.05 -22.82 5.21
CA LEU A 109 1.09 -23.64 4.83
C LEU A 109 2.35 -23.26 5.62
N LEU A 110 2.58 -21.97 5.82
CA LEU A 110 3.76 -21.45 6.51
C LEU A 110 3.53 -21.14 7.99
N LYS A 111 2.43 -21.62 8.58
CA LYS A 111 2.07 -21.38 9.98
C LYS A 111 3.24 -21.65 10.93
N TYR A 112 3.95 -22.75 10.74
CA TYR A 112 5.07 -23.19 11.57
C TYR A 112 6.45 -22.73 11.07
N TYR A 113 6.53 -22.04 9.93
CA TYR A 113 7.78 -21.47 9.46
C TYR A 113 8.17 -20.27 10.33
N ASN A 114 9.44 -20.22 10.75
CA ASN A 114 9.90 -19.35 11.82
C ASN A 114 10.11 -17.88 11.42
N LYS A 115 10.02 -17.54 10.15
CA LYS A 115 10.28 -16.18 9.65
C LYS A 115 9.09 -15.65 8.89
N PHE A 116 8.93 -14.33 8.89
CA PHE A 116 8.04 -13.67 7.98
C PHE A 116 8.59 -13.73 6.56
N ILE A 117 7.70 -13.84 5.59
CA ILE A 117 7.97 -13.62 4.18
C ILE A 117 7.14 -12.42 3.72
N THR A 118 7.34 -11.99 2.47
CA THR A 118 6.64 -10.84 1.90
C THR A 118 5.13 -10.96 2.04
N LEU A 119 4.49 -9.89 2.50
CA LEU A 119 3.04 -9.78 2.55
C LEU A 119 2.46 -9.34 1.21
N ARG A 120 1.20 -9.66 0.99
CA ARG A 120 0.41 -9.10 -0.12
C ARG A 120 0.17 -7.62 0.13
N THR A 121 0.59 -6.82 -0.81
CA THR A 121 0.35 -5.39 -0.82
C THR A 121 -0.45 -5.07 -2.08
N PRO A 122 -1.79 -5.00 -2.00
CA PRO A 122 -2.55 -4.50 -3.13
C PRO A 122 -2.12 -3.07 -3.41
N HIS A 123 -1.91 -2.75 -4.68
CA HIS A 123 -1.61 -1.38 -5.08
C HIS A 123 -2.91 -0.58 -5.03
N ASN A 124 -3.19 0.01 -3.89
CA ASN A 124 -4.39 0.79 -3.59
C ASN A 124 -4.15 1.69 -2.37
N ALA A 125 -5.14 2.54 -2.07
CA ALA A 125 -5.11 3.41 -0.89
C ALA A 125 -4.83 2.62 0.40
N GLN A 126 -3.86 3.11 1.17
CA GLN A 126 -3.32 2.42 2.34
C GLN A 126 -3.59 3.20 3.62
N PRO A 127 -4.35 2.64 4.57
CA PRO A 127 -4.53 3.24 5.88
C PRO A 127 -3.30 3.02 6.77
N PHE A 128 -2.89 4.09 7.46
CA PHE A 128 -1.76 4.10 8.36
C PHE A 128 -2.08 4.78 9.68
N LEU A 129 -1.30 4.43 10.72
CA LEU A 129 -1.17 5.16 11.95
C LEU A 129 0.14 5.97 11.93
N LYS A 130 0.09 7.25 12.30
CA LYS A 130 1.28 8.10 12.41
C LYS A 130 2.27 7.53 13.43
N SER A 131 1.77 7.02 14.55
CA SER A 131 2.56 6.35 15.58
C SER A 131 3.33 5.13 15.06
N THR A 132 2.82 4.42 14.04
CA THR A 132 3.58 3.34 13.39
C THR A 132 4.84 3.87 12.70
N PHE A 133 4.77 5.02 12.03
CA PHE A 133 5.94 5.64 11.42
C PHE A 133 6.97 6.07 12.47
N GLU A 134 6.50 6.66 13.55
CA GLU A 134 7.35 7.09 14.67
C GLU A 134 8.05 5.88 15.32
N ASP A 135 7.34 4.77 15.51
CA ASP A 135 7.92 3.54 16.05
C ASP A 135 8.95 2.91 15.12
N VAL A 136 8.67 2.82 13.82
CA VAL A 136 9.65 2.33 12.82
C VAL A 136 10.89 3.22 12.80
N TRP A 137 10.73 4.55 12.78
CA TRP A 137 11.86 5.47 12.81
C TRP A 137 12.67 5.35 14.08
N LYS A 138 12.04 5.16 15.23
CA LYS A 138 12.72 4.96 16.51
C LYS A 138 13.57 3.69 16.51
N ASN A 139 13.08 2.60 15.91
CA ASN A 139 13.74 1.30 15.96
C ASN A 139 14.70 1.04 14.79
N CYS A 140 14.53 1.74 13.66
CA CYS A 140 15.27 1.53 12.41
C CYS A 140 15.93 2.83 11.91
N GLU A 141 16.29 3.73 12.83
CA GLU A 141 16.80 5.06 12.49
C GLU A 141 18.04 5.01 11.58
N ASN A 142 18.98 4.11 11.87
CA ASN A 142 20.22 4.00 11.10
C ASN A 142 19.95 3.57 9.66
N GLU A 143 19.12 2.56 9.47
CA GLU A 143 18.76 2.03 8.16
C GLU A 143 17.99 3.07 7.33
N LEU A 144 17.06 3.80 7.96
CA LEU A 144 16.28 4.84 7.27
C LEU A 144 17.11 6.11 6.99
N LYS A 145 18.04 6.47 7.86
CA LYS A 145 19.02 7.55 7.59
C LYS A 145 19.96 7.20 6.46
N GLU A 146 20.46 5.97 6.38
CA GLU A 146 21.26 5.50 5.25
C GLU A 146 20.46 5.65 3.95
N MET A 147 19.22 5.15 3.91
CA MET A 147 18.33 5.31 2.74
C MET A 147 18.11 6.78 2.39
N SER A 148 18.05 7.68 3.38
CA SER A 148 17.82 9.11 3.16
C SER A 148 18.91 9.79 2.34
N THR A 149 20.08 9.18 2.20
CA THR A 149 21.16 9.65 1.31
C THR A 149 20.94 9.29 -0.15
N HIS A 150 19.98 8.43 -0.47
CA HIS A 150 19.71 7.94 -1.82
C HIS A 150 18.79 8.89 -2.60
N ARG A 151 19.33 9.80 -3.38
CA ARG A 151 18.57 10.73 -4.24
C ARG A 151 17.71 10.04 -5.28
N PHE A 152 18.12 8.86 -5.74
CA PHE A 152 17.42 8.00 -6.70
C PHE A 152 17.14 6.64 -6.07
N ARG A 153 16.14 5.93 -6.59
CA ARG A 153 15.79 4.58 -6.12
C ARG A 153 16.98 3.63 -6.22
N SER A 154 17.23 2.92 -5.14
CA SER A 154 18.27 1.89 -5.02
C SER A 154 17.65 0.52 -4.68
N ASN A 155 18.34 -0.55 -5.08
CA ASN A 155 17.99 -1.91 -4.64
C ASN A 155 18.12 -2.12 -3.11
N LYS A 156 18.78 -1.19 -2.42
CA LYS A 156 18.98 -1.20 -0.96
C LYS A 156 17.86 -0.47 -0.21
N ASP A 157 16.99 0.25 -0.92
CA ASP A 157 15.93 1.05 -0.30
C ASP A 157 14.89 0.19 0.40
N TYR A 158 14.14 0.84 1.27
CA TYR A 158 12.88 0.37 1.85
C TYR A 158 11.72 1.05 1.12
N THR A 159 10.52 0.51 1.32
CA THR A 159 9.31 1.05 0.72
C THR A 159 8.26 1.31 1.81
N PRO A 160 7.21 2.08 1.57
CA PRO A 160 6.12 2.30 2.54
C PRO A 160 5.49 1.02 3.07
N GLU A 161 5.57 -0.08 2.32
CA GLU A 161 5.12 -1.39 2.78
C GLU A 161 5.88 -1.91 4.01
N LEU A 162 7.04 -1.33 4.36
CA LEU A 162 7.72 -1.58 5.63
C LEU A 162 6.80 -1.18 6.80
N PHE A 163 6.25 0.02 6.74
CA PHE A 163 5.36 0.57 7.78
C PHE A 163 4.06 -0.22 7.88
N LYS A 164 3.47 -0.58 6.74
CA LYS A 164 2.32 -1.49 6.68
C LYS A 164 2.63 -2.84 7.35
N THR A 165 3.76 -3.45 6.99
CA THR A 165 4.15 -4.75 7.53
C THR A 165 4.45 -4.66 9.02
N TRP A 166 5.09 -3.58 9.47
CA TRP A 166 5.33 -3.30 10.87
C TRP A 166 4.03 -3.18 11.66
N GLN A 167 3.08 -2.38 11.16
CA GLN A 167 1.74 -2.21 11.72
C GLN A 167 1.01 -3.55 11.88
N ILE A 168 1.09 -4.42 10.88
CA ILE A 168 0.51 -5.77 10.91
C ILE A 168 1.23 -6.66 11.94
N CYS A 169 2.57 -6.66 11.98
CA CYS A 169 3.36 -7.46 12.92
C CYS A 169 3.20 -6.97 14.37
N SER A 170 2.94 -5.68 14.59
CA SER A 170 2.59 -5.11 15.90
C SER A 170 1.15 -5.41 16.32
N SER A 171 0.38 -6.10 15.49
CA SER A 171 -1.06 -6.39 15.70
C SER A 171 -1.97 -5.14 15.69
N ASN A 172 -1.48 -4.01 15.20
CA ASN A 172 -2.21 -2.74 15.11
C ASN A 172 -3.03 -2.67 13.82
N PHE A 173 -3.92 -3.64 13.61
CA PHE A 173 -4.81 -3.66 12.45
C PHE A 173 -6.05 -4.51 12.70
N ILE A 174 -7.09 -4.29 11.90
CA ILE A 174 -8.28 -5.12 11.82
C ILE A 174 -8.22 -5.96 10.54
N PRO A 175 -8.41 -7.29 10.63
CA PRO A 175 -8.42 -8.16 9.45
C PRO A 175 -9.49 -7.77 8.44
N TYR A 176 -9.07 -7.45 7.22
CA TYR A 176 -9.97 -7.08 6.13
C TYR A 176 -9.41 -7.50 4.78
N ASN A 177 -10.25 -8.04 3.93
CA ASN A 177 -9.84 -8.42 2.58
C ASN A 177 -9.89 -7.21 1.65
N THR A 178 -8.81 -6.44 1.60
CA THR A 178 -8.70 -5.22 0.79
C THR A 178 -8.87 -5.44 -0.73
N TYR A 179 -8.88 -6.68 -1.20
CA TYR A 179 -9.11 -7.01 -2.60
C TYR A 179 -10.59 -7.15 -2.98
N GLN A 180 -11.52 -7.10 -2.02
CA GLN A 180 -12.94 -7.33 -2.32
C GLN A 180 -13.59 -6.15 -3.03
N ASP A 181 -13.09 -4.94 -2.77
CA ASP A 181 -13.66 -3.68 -3.22
C ASP A 181 -12.65 -2.81 -3.99
N THR A 182 -11.44 -3.33 -4.24
CA THR A 182 -10.39 -2.61 -4.95
C THR A 182 -9.84 -3.39 -6.14
N LYS A 183 -9.44 -2.66 -7.19
CA LYS A 183 -8.87 -3.27 -8.39
C LYS A 183 -7.79 -2.40 -9.02
N MET A 184 -6.65 -3.01 -9.35
CA MET A 184 -5.65 -2.40 -10.19
C MET A 184 -5.85 -2.80 -11.66
N PHE A 185 -5.78 -1.82 -12.54
CA PHE A 185 -5.83 -1.99 -14.00
C PHE A 185 -4.53 -1.48 -14.62
N PRO A 186 -3.63 -2.37 -15.10
CA PRO A 186 -2.54 -1.95 -15.96
C PRO A 186 -3.11 -1.45 -17.29
N LEU A 187 -3.10 -0.14 -17.52
CA LEU A 187 -3.78 0.50 -18.68
C LEU A 187 -3.22 0.04 -20.02
N MET A 188 -1.94 -0.35 -20.08
CA MET A 188 -1.33 -0.91 -21.28
C MET A 188 -2.11 -2.10 -21.87
N ILE A 189 -2.67 -2.95 -21.00
CA ILE A 189 -3.34 -4.21 -21.42
C ILE A 189 -4.81 -4.30 -21.01
N LYS A 190 -5.28 -3.44 -20.10
CA LYS A 190 -6.63 -3.51 -19.51
C LYS A 190 -7.41 -2.19 -19.58
N SER A 191 -7.05 -1.27 -20.49
CA SER A 191 -7.71 0.04 -20.61
C SER A 191 -9.23 -0.07 -20.80
N LYS A 192 -9.69 -0.96 -21.68
CA LYS A 192 -11.14 -1.18 -21.91
C LYS A 192 -11.86 -1.66 -20.64
N GLN A 193 -11.21 -2.54 -19.87
CA GLN A 193 -11.77 -3.05 -18.61
C GLN A 193 -11.79 -1.96 -17.54
N ALA A 194 -10.75 -1.11 -17.47
CA ALA A 194 -10.69 0.04 -16.59
C ALA A 194 -11.82 1.04 -16.87
N ILE A 195 -11.98 1.44 -18.15
CA ILE A 195 -13.04 2.34 -18.61
C ILE A 195 -14.43 1.79 -18.22
N LYS A 196 -14.67 0.50 -18.46
CA LYS A 196 -15.92 -0.15 -18.09
C LYS A 196 -16.12 -0.13 -16.56
N ALA A 197 -15.09 -0.48 -15.79
CA ALA A 197 -15.16 -0.53 -14.33
C ALA A 197 -15.45 0.85 -13.72
N VAL A 198 -14.86 1.92 -14.24
CA VAL A 198 -15.14 3.30 -13.82
C VAL A 198 -16.60 3.65 -14.12
N ARG A 199 -17.05 3.46 -15.36
CA ARG A 199 -18.41 3.80 -15.80
C ARG A 199 -19.50 3.05 -15.02
N GLU A 200 -19.27 1.77 -14.72
CA GLU A 200 -20.20 0.91 -13.99
C GLU A 200 -20.00 0.97 -12.47
N GLN A 201 -19.03 1.74 -11.98
CA GLN A 201 -18.66 1.81 -10.55
C GLN A 201 -18.51 0.41 -9.92
N SER A 202 -17.87 -0.52 -10.66
CA SER A 202 -17.78 -1.95 -10.31
C SER A 202 -16.96 -2.22 -9.05
N TYR A 203 -16.19 -1.23 -8.59
CA TYR A 203 -15.36 -1.24 -7.38
C TYR A 203 -15.52 0.06 -6.61
N THR A 204 -15.09 0.08 -5.37
CA THR A 204 -15.03 1.33 -4.59
C THR A 204 -13.77 2.12 -4.91
N LEU A 205 -12.65 1.40 -5.02
CA LEU A 205 -11.33 1.96 -5.30
C LEU A 205 -10.71 1.29 -6.52
N VAL A 206 -10.12 2.08 -7.40
CA VAL A 206 -9.33 1.57 -8.52
C VAL A 206 -7.96 2.22 -8.57
N CYS A 207 -6.96 1.46 -9.00
CA CYS A 207 -5.70 2.00 -9.44
C CYS A 207 -5.64 1.90 -10.97
N LEU A 208 -5.41 3.02 -11.63
CA LEU A 208 -5.27 3.13 -13.08
C LEU A 208 -3.78 3.26 -13.44
N ASN A 209 -3.07 2.14 -13.29
CA ASN A 209 -1.62 2.12 -13.45
C ASN A 209 -1.22 2.27 -14.92
N ASP A 210 -0.64 3.42 -15.24
CA ASP A 210 -0.16 3.74 -16.57
C ASP A 210 1.35 3.47 -16.74
N ASN A 211 1.80 3.50 -17.98
CA ASN A 211 3.20 3.54 -18.34
C ASN A 211 3.36 4.09 -19.77
N ILE A 212 4.60 4.36 -20.17
CA ILE A 212 4.94 4.93 -21.50
C ILE A 212 4.53 4.06 -22.71
N HIS A 213 4.08 2.82 -22.46
CA HIS A 213 3.74 1.86 -23.52
C HIS A 213 2.22 1.72 -23.75
N ILE A 214 1.40 2.68 -23.26
CA ILE A 214 -0.05 2.66 -23.52
C ILE A 214 -0.30 2.89 -25.01
N ARG A 215 -0.91 1.91 -25.66
CA ARG A 215 -1.36 2.05 -27.05
C ARG A 215 -2.53 3.04 -27.10
N ASN A 216 -2.49 4.00 -28.07
CA ASN A 216 -3.51 5.03 -28.23
C ASN A 216 -3.79 5.81 -26.91
N TYR A 217 -2.74 6.39 -26.33
CA TYR A 217 -2.81 7.11 -25.07
C TYR A 217 -3.95 8.15 -25.06
N GLN A 218 -4.01 9.02 -26.08
CA GLN A 218 -5.04 10.05 -26.16
C GLN A 218 -6.47 9.48 -26.10
N GLN A 219 -6.75 8.45 -26.89
CA GLN A 219 -8.07 7.81 -26.90
C GLN A 219 -8.39 7.15 -25.54
N THR A 220 -7.41 6.54 -24.90
CA THR A 220 -7.59 5.94 -23.57
C THR A 220 -7.87 7.02 -22.53
N HIS A 221 -7.11 8.12 -22.55
CA HIS A 221 -7.29 9.27 -21.66
C HIS A 221 -8.68 9.89 -21.84
N GLU A 222 -9.09 10.21 -23.07
CA GLU A 222 -10.42 10.78 -23.35
C GLU A 222 -11.56 9.86 -22.89
N ASN A 223 -11.44 8.56 -23.12
CA ASN A 223 -12.47 7.61 -22.71
C ASN A 223 -12.54 7.48 -21.18
N LEU A 224 -11.41 7.51 -20.48
CA LEU A 224 -11.38 7.54 -19.00
C LEU A 224 -11.99 8.84 -18.49
N LYS A 225 -11.58 9.99 -19.04
CA LYS A 225 -12.15 11.30 -18.69
C LYS A 225 -13.67 11.29 -18.81
N LYS A 226 -14.22 10.90 -19.98
CA LYS A 226 -15.67 10.77 -20.20
C LYS A 226 -16.35 9.80 -19.20
N SER A 227 -15.63 8.76 -18.74
CA SER A 227 -16.17 7.82 -17.78
C SER A 227 -16.22 8.42 -16.37
N PHE A 228 -15.22 9.22 -15.99
CA PHE A 228 -15.23 9.96 -14.72
C PHE A 228 -16.28 11.07 -14.74
N GLU A 229 -16.38 11.86 -15.81
CA GLU A 229 -17.40 12.91 -15.99
C GLU A 229 -18.83 12.32 -15.91
N ALA A 230 -19.04 11.09 -16.36
CA ALA A 230 -20.34 10.43 -16.27
C ALA A 230 -20.75 10.05 -14.85
N ILE A 231 -19.79 9.76 -13.96
CA ILE A 231 -20.07 9.40 -12.55
C ILE A 231 -19.89 10.56 -11.58
N LEU A 232 -19.17 11.62 -11.99
CA LEU A 232 -18.88 12.84 -11.24
C LEU A 232 -19.12 14.05 -12.17
N PRO A 233 -20.41 14.37 -12.51
CA PRO A 233 -20.72 15.39 -13.50
C PRO A 233 -20.51 16.82 -13.00
N GLU A 234 -20.56 17.03 -11.70
CA GLU A 234 -20.42 18.33 -11.07
C GLU A 234 -18.99 18.54 -10.57
N LYS A 235 -18.47 19.76 -10.75
CA LYS A 235 -17.18 20.14 -10.14
C LYS A 235 -17.31 20.13 -8.62
N SER A 236 -16.26 19.67 -7.94
CA SER A 236 -16.15 19.85 -6.51
C SER A 236 -15.77 21.30 -6.15
N ASP A 237 -16.02 21.71 -4.91
CA ASP A 237 -15.64 23.05 -4.42
C ASP A 237 -14.11 23.30 -4.43
N PHE A 238 -13.32 22.25 -4.63
CA PHE A 238 -11.85 22.28 -4.67
C PHE A 238 -11.27 22.32 -6.09
N GLU A 239 -12.10 22.23 -7.14
CA GLU A 239 -11.65 22.33 -8.53
C GLU A 239 -11.62 23.79 -8.99
N ILE A 240 -10.45 24.21 -9.49
CA ILE A 240 -10.20 25.58 -10.01
C ILE A 240 -10.74 25.74 -11.42
#